data_f8dd30223a7eaf4f273c7daea650b131
#
_entry.id   f8dd30223a7eaf4f273c7daea650b131
#
_cell.length_a   1.000
_cell.length_b   1.000
_cell.length_c   1.000
_cell.angle_alpha   90.00
_cell.angle_beta   90.00
_cell.angle_gamma   90.00
#
_symmetry.space_group_name_H-M   'P 1'
#
loop_
_entity.id
_entity.type
_entity.pdbx_description
1 polymer ?
#
loop_
_entity_poly.entity_id
_entity_poly.type
_entity_poly.pdbx_seq_one_letter_code
_entity_poly.pdbx_strand_id
1 'polypeptide(L)'
;IAGNNGKVIQDGDLDVSGGGHGIDITGDSATVDNKGTMTVTDPESMGIQIDGDKAVVNNEDDSSITNGGTGTQINGDDATANNNGKTTVDGKDSTGT
;
A
#
# COMPACT_ATOMS: atom_id res chain seq x y z
N ILE A 1 8.33 -4.03 -8.16
CA ILE A 1 9.42 -3.28 -8.82
C ILE A 1 10.68 -3.44 -7.99
N ALA A 2 11.77 -3.82 -8.63
CA ALA A 2 13.09 -3.88 -8.01
C ALA A 2 13.99 -2.84 -8.65
N GLY A 3 14.68 -2.05 -7.82
CA GLY A 3 15.56 -0.99 -8.31
C GLY A 3 15.18 0.36 -7.70
N ASN A 4 16.09 1.31 -7.81
CA ASN A 4 15.91 2.62 -7.20
C ASN A 4 15.09 3.54 -8.11
N ASN A 5 14.43 4.51 -7.49
CA ASN A 5 13.64 5.55 -8.18
C ASN A 5 12.44 4.99 -8.96
N GLY A 6 11.91 3.85 -8.55
CA GLY A 6 10.72 3.29 -9.16
C GLY A 6 9.49 4.17 -8.93
N LYS A 7 8.57 4.14 -9.87
CA LYS A 7 7.32 4.91 -9.75
C LYS A 7 6.14 4.08 -10.24
N VAL A 8 5.08 4.06 -9.45
CA VAL A 8 3.85 3.37 -9.79
C VAL A 8 2.70 4.36 -9.71
N ILE A 9 1.88 4.42 -10.75
CA ILE A 9 0.64 5.18 -10.74
C ILE A 9 -0.50 4.20 -10.95
N GLN A 10 -1.37 4.12 -9.98
CA GLN A 10 -2.53 3.21 -9.99
C GLN A 10 -3.79 4.06 -10.12
N ASP A 11 -4.39 4.09 -11.31
CA ASP A 11 -5.58 4.89 -11.56
C ASP A 11 -6.89 4.17 -11.31
N GLY A 12 -6.90 2.86 -11.41
CA GLY A 12 -8.10 2.06 -11.17
C GLY A 12 -8.15 1.53 -9.76
N ASP A 13 -9.18 0.75 -9.47
CA ASP A 13 -9.30 0.15 -8.15
C ASP A 13 -8.28 -0.97 -7.97
N LEU A 14 -7.73 -1.05 -6.76
CA LEU A 14 -6.79 -2.10 -6.39
C LEU A 14 -7.49 -3.03 -5.41
N ASP A 15 -7.65 -4.28 -5.78
CA ASP A 15 -8.31 -5.28 -4.96
C ASP A 15 -7.35 -6.43 -4.72
N VAL A 16 -6.98 -6.65 -3.47
CA VAL A 16 -5.99 -7.66 -3.09
C VAL A 16 -6.60 -8.65 -2.12
N SER A 17 -6.50 -9.93 -2.47
CA SER A 17 -7.05 -11.00 -1.63
C SER A 17 -6.20 -12.26 -1.77
N GLY A 18 -6.48 -13.24 -0.93
CA GLY A 18 -5.81 -14.54 -1.02
C GLY A 18 -4.34 -14.53 -0.65
N GLY A 19 -3.90 -13.59 0.19
CA GLY A 19 -2.50 -13.51 0.60
C GLY A 19 -1.59 -12.85 -0.44
N GLY A 20 -2.15 -12.16 -1.42
CA GLY A 20 -1.36 -11.50 -2.45
C GLY A 20 -0.87 -10.13 -2.08
N HIS A 21 0.00 -9.58 -2.91
CA HIS A 21 0.49 -8.22 -2.79
C HIS A 21 0.08 -7.44 -4.03
N GLY A 22 -0.53 -6.28 -3.83
CA GLY A 22 -0.95 -5.46 -4.96
C GLY A 22 0.23 -4.74 -5.60
N ILE A 23 0.95 -3.97 -4.80
CA ILE A 23 2.14 -3.24 -5.26
C ILE A 23 3.29 -3.59 -4.33
N ASP A 24 4.39 -4.07 -4.89
CA ASP A 24 5.56 -4.50 -4.13
C ASP A 24 6.79 -3.84 -4.75
N ILE A 25 7.47 -3.01 -3.98
CA ILE A 25 8.63 -2.27 -4.45
C ILE A 25 9.81 -2.50 -3.53
N THR A 26 10.95 -2.84 -4.13
CA THR A 26 12.22 -2.98 -3.42
C THR A 26 13.23 -2.02 -4.03
N GLY A 27 13.72 -1.08 -3.22
CA GLY A 27 14.66 -0.07 -3.70
C GLY A 27 14.39 1.28 -3.08
N ASP A 28 15.34 2.20 -3.22
CA ASP A 28 15.24 3.51 -2.58
C ASP A 28 14.52 4.53 -3.46
N SER A 29 13.95 5.53 -2.84
CA SER A 29 13.32 6.67 -3.51
C SER A 29 12.13 6.29 -4.39
N ALA A 30 11.41 5.26 -4.01
CA ALA A 30 10.22 4.83 -4.74
C ALA A 30 9.05 5.80 -4.49
N THR A 31 8.19 5.92 -5.49
CA THR A 31 6.97 6.74 -5.38
C THR A 31 5.78 5.92 -5.85
N VAL A 32 4.73 5.91 -5.05
CA VAL A 32 3.46 5.26 -5.42
C VAL A 32 2.35 6.30 -5.33
N ASP A 33 1.64 6.47 -6.42
CA ASP A 33 0.41 7.28 -6.45
C ASP A 33 -0.76 6.33 -6.68
N ASN A 34 -1.56 6.11 -5.65
CA ASN A 34 -2.75 5.28 -5.74
C ASN A 34 -3.97 6.20 -5.79
N LYS A 35 -4.52 6.35 -6.99
CA LYS A 35 -5.64 7.27 -7.22
C LYS A 35 -7.00 6.59 -7.15
N GLY A 36 -7.03 5.29 -7.17
CA GLY A 36 -8.27 4.53 -7.07
C GLY A 36 -8.50 4.00 -5.67
N THR A 37 -9.61 3.32 -5.51
CA THR A 37 -9.98 2.70 -4.25
C THR A 37 -9.14 1.45 -4.02
N MET A 38 -8.61 1.30 -2.80
CA MET A 38 -7.85 0.11 -2.45
C MET A 38 -8.68 -0.77 -1.51
N THR A 39 -8.83 -2.04 -1.86
CA THR A 39 -9.52 -3.02 -1.02
C THR A 39 -8.57 -4.18 -0.75
N VAL A 40 -8.30 -4.46 0.52
CA VAL A 40 -7.42 -5.55 0.91
C VAL A 40 -8.20 -6.47 1.84
N THR A 41 -8.29 -7.73 1.45
CA THR A 41 -9.06 -8.74 2.17
C THR A 41 -8.20 -9.97 2.40
N ASP A 42 -8.38 -10.62 3.50
CA ASP A 42 -7.69 -11.84 3.91
C ASP A 42 -6.36 -11.61 4.60
N PRO A 43 -6.00 -12.51 5.53
CA PRO A 43 -4.72 -12.45 6.20
C PRO A 43 -3.56 -12.54 5.21
N GLU A 44 -2.48 -11.85 5.52
CA GLU A 44 -1.26 -11.84 4.72
C GLU A 44 -1.39 -11.12 3.37
N SER A 45 -2.56 -10.59 3.03
CA SER A 45 -2.69 -9.74 1.85
C SER A 45 -2.17 -8.34 2.13
N MET A 46 -1.46 -7.76 1.18
CA MET A 46 -0.92 -6.41 1.29
C MET A 46 -1.30 -5.60 0.08
N GLY A 47 -1.79 -4.39 0.33
CA GLY A 47 -2.06 -3.49 -0.78
C GLY A 47 -0.77 -2.95 -1.37
N ILE A 48 0.01 -2.26 -0.55
CA ILE A 48 1.28 -1.66 -0.98
C ILE A 48 2.36 -2.04 0.01
N GLN A 49 3.47 -2.60 -0.49
CA GLN A 49 4.64 -2.90 0.32
C GLN A 49 5.87 -2.28 -0.32
N ILE A 50 6.64 -1.55 0.46
CA ILE A 50 7.86 -0.91 -0.01
C ILE A 50 8.99 -1.21 0.96
N ASP A 51 10.10 -1.73 0.43
CA ASP A 51 11.34 -1.93 1.18
C ASP A 51 12.41 -1.03 0.59
N GLY A 52 12.78 0.02 1.32
CA GLY A 52 13.78 0.97 0.88
C GLY A 52 13.60 2.31 1.54
N ASP A 53 14.62 3.16 1.42
CA ASP A 53 14.60 4.47 2.05
C ASP A 53 13.97 5.52 1.15
N LYS A 54 13.46 6.57 1.77
CA LYS A 54 12.90 7.75 1.09
C LYS A 54 11.72 7.45 0.18
N ALA A 55 10.95 6.42 0.54
CA ALA A 55 9.74 6.10 -0.22
C ALA A 55 8.64 7.12 0.01
N VAL A 56 7.83 7.35 -1.00
CA VAL A 56 6.66 8.22 -0.89
C VAL A 56 5.44 7.47 -1.40
N VAL A 57 4.40 7.41 -0.59
CA VAL A 57 3.12 6.81 -0.99
C VAL A 57 2.04 7.88 -0.88
N ASN A 58 1.32 8.08 -1.96
CA ASN A 58 0.16 8.97 -1.98
C ASN A 58 -1.08 8.12 -2.24
N ASN A 59 -1.95 8.03 -1.25
CA ASN A 59 -3.19 7.27 -1.35
C ASN A 59 -4.34 8.27 -1.40
N GLU A 60 -4.86 8.53 -2.60
CA GLU A 60 -5.77 9.66 -2.81
C GLU A 60 -7.25 9.29 -2.66
N ASP A 61 -7.58 8.02 -2.70
CA ASP A 61 -8.97 7.59 -2.57
C ASP A 61 -9.14 6.69 -1.34
N ASP A 62 -10.35 6.19 -1.14
CA ASP A 62 -10.67 5.41 0.04
C ASP A 62 -9.99 4.06 0.04
N SER A 63 -9.63 3.59 1.24
CA SER A 63 -9.04 2.27 1.43
C SER A 63 -9.89 1.46 2.39
N SER A 64 -10.11 0.20 2.08
CA SER A 64 -10.82 -0.72 2.94
C SER A 64 -9.98 -1.97 3.17
N ILE A 65 -9.63 -2.22 4.42
CA ILE A 65 -8.77 -3.35 4.79
C ILE A 65 -9.53 -4.22 5.79
N THR A 66 -9.71 -5.50 5.45
CA THR A 66 -10.49 -6.39 6.30
C THR A 66 -9.79 -7.73 6.45
N ASN A 67 -10.22 -8.48 7.44
CA ASN A 67 -9.79 -9.87 7.68
C ASN A 67 -8.28 -10.07 7.84
N GLY A 68 -7.62 -9.12 8.51
CA GLY A 68 -6.20 -9.28 8.82
C GLY A 68 -5.25 -8.81 7.74
N GLY A 69 -5.76 -8.13 6.72
CA GLY A 69 -4.88 -7.58 5.67
C GLY A 69 -4.11 -6.35 6.10
N THR A 70 -3.13 -5.96 5.30
CA THR A 70 -2.35 -4.75 5.49
C THR A 70 -2.53 -3.83 4.29
N GLY A 71 -2.92 -2.59 4.53
CA GLY A 71 -3.09 -1.62 3.45
C GLY A 71 -1.77 -1.16 2.88
N THR A 72 -0.99 -0.43 3.67
CA THR A 72 0.30 0.09 3.24
C THR A 72 1.36 -0.23 4.29
N GLN A 73 2.46 -0.81 3.85
CA GLN A 73 3.59 -1.09 4.72
C GLN A 73 4.87 -0.56 4.07
N ILE A 74 5.62 0.22 4.81
CA ILE A 74 6.88 0.78 4.33
C ILE A 74 7.97 0.45 5.34
N ASN A 75 9.02 -0.21 4.86
CA ASN A 75 10.20 -0.52 5.67
C ASN A 75 11.37 0.27 5.13
N GLY A 76 11.86 1.22 5.93
CA GLY A 76 12.97 2.06 5.53
C GLY A 76 12.92 3.40 6.25
N ASP A 77 13.97 4.20 6.07
CA ASP A 77 14.08 5.49 6.71
C ASP A 77 13.55 6.61 5.81
N ASP A 78 13.12 7.69 6.42
CA ASP A 78 12.66 8.89 5.72
C ASP A 78 11.46 8.64 4.79
N ALA A 79 10.64 7.66 5.09
CA ALA A 79 9.47 7.37 4.28
C ALA A 79 8.34 8.35 4.58
N THR A 80 7.52 8.63 3.57
CA THR A 80 6.35 9.49 3.70
C THR A 80 5.13 8.77 3.15
N ALA A 81 4.08 8.70 3.94
CA ALA A 81 2.81 8.14 3.50
C ALA A 81 1.72 9.20 3.66
N ASN A 82 1.16 9.63 2.56
CA ASN A 82 0.05 10.59 2.53
C ASN A 82 -1.24 9.85 2.22
N ASN A 83 -2.15 9.85 3.18
CA ASN A 83 -3.42 9.17 3.01
C ASN A 83 -4.53 10.21 3.02
N ASN A 84 -4.95 10.63 1.83
CA ASN A 84 -5.94 11.70 1.66
C ASN A 84 -7.37 11.19 1.64
N GLY A 85 -7.56 9.91 1.42
CA GLY A 85 -8.88 9.32 1.44
C GLY A 85 -9.24 8.79 2.81
N LYS A 86 -10.39 8.16 2.89
CA LYS A 86 -10.85 7.52 4.12
C LYS A 86 -10.29 6.11 4.19
N THR A 87 -9.68 5.76 5.33
CA THR A 87 -9.19 4.40 5.54
C THR A 87 -10.11 3.70 6.51
N THR A 88 -10.66 2.57 6.09
CA THR A 88 -11.48 1.71 6.94
C THR A 88 -10.71 0.42 7.20
N VAL A 89 -10.48 0.13 8.47
CA VAL A 89 -9.78 -1.08 8.88
C VAL A 89 -10.72 -1.90 9.75
N ASP A 90 -10.99 -3.12 9.35
CA ASP A 90 -11.93 -3.97 10.06
C ASP A 90 -11.38 -5.39 10.10
N GLY A 91 -11.66 -6.06 11.21
CA GLY A 91 -11.22 -7.42 11.39
C GLY A 91 -9.99 -7.54 12.26
N LYS A 92 -9.77 -8.74 12.75
CA LYS A 92 -8.65 -9.02 13.65
C LYS A 92 -7.33 -8.93 12.89
N ASP A 93 -6.36 -8.28 13.49
CA ASP A 93 -4.99 -8.16 12.97
C ASP A 93 -4.88 -7.36 11.66
N SER A 94 -5.88 -6.57 11.30
CA SER A 94 -5.81 -5.71 10.12
C SER A 94 -5.00 -4.46 10.41
N THR A 95 -4.24 -3.99 9.42
CA THR A 95 -3.42 -2.78 9.51
C THR A 95 -3.68 -1.87 8.31
N GLY A 96 -3.98 -0.60 8.57
CA GLY A 96 -4.26 0.35 7.50
C GLY A 96 -3.01 0.89 6.81
N THR A 97 -2.16 1.58 7.58
CA THR A 97 -0.98 2.25 7.01
C THR A 97 0.25 2.03 7.84
#